data_6808dd1910b318806e2e1058e7e0c0b5
#
_entry.id   6808dd1910b318806e2e1058e7e0c0b5
#
_cell.length_a   1.000
_cell.length_b   1.000
_cell.length_c   1.000
_cell.angle_alpha   90.00
_cell.angle_beta   90.00
_cell.angle_gamma   90.00
#
_symmetry.space_group_name_H-M   'P 1'
#
loop_
_entity.id
_entity.type
_entity.pdbx_description
1 polymer ?
#
loop_
_entity_poly.entity_id
_entity_poly.type
_entity_poly.pdbx_seq_one_letter_code
_entity_poly.pdbx_strand_id
1 'polypeptide(L)'
;MDIAAKYGKAYFMPPEVTYDWVKKDSIEKPPIWCSVDLRDGNQALIEPMGLDEKLEFFQMLVDIGFKEIEVGFPAASETEYVFLRTLIEKNLIPDDVTIQVLTQAREHIIRKSFAALEGCKKSVVHLYNST
;
A
#
# COMPACT_ATOMS: atom_id res chain seq x y z
N MET A 1 -3.27 32.19 -10.12
CA MET A 1 -2.21 32.18 -9.08
C MET A 1 -1.41 30.89 -9.31
N ASP A 2 -0.13 31.02 -9.64
CA ASP A 2 0.73 29.84 -9.85
C ASP A 2 1.06 29.22 -8.50
N ILE A 3 0.48 28.05 -8.23
CA ILE A 3 0.66 27.32 -6.97
C ILE A 3 2.11 26.88 -6.79
N ALA A 4 2.82 26.62 -7.89
CA ALA A 4 4.23 26.22 -7.85
C ALA A 4 5.15 27.35 -7.37
N ALA A 5 4.80 28.60 -7.64
CA ALA A 5 5.54 29.77 -7.15
C ALA A 5 5.47 29.95 -5.61
N LYS A 6 4.53 29.28 -4.95
CA LYS A 6 4.39 29.29 -3.48
C LYS A 6 5.52 28.53 -2.76
N TYR A 7 6.12 27.58 -3.46
CA TYR A 7 7.17 26.72 -2.91
C TYR A 7 8.53 27.12 -3.51
N GLY A 8 9.25 27.97 -2.79
CA GLY A 8 10.63 28.32 -3.18
C GLY A 8 11.56 27.12 -3.09
N LYS A 9 12.56 27.03 -3.97
CA LYS A 9 13.64 26.05 -3.84
C LYS A 9 14.39 26.33 -2.53
N ALA A 10 14.38 25.36 -1.60
CA ALA A 10 15.22 25.40 -0.41
C ALA A 10 16.58 24.77 -0.73
N TYR A 11 17.65 25.36 -0.20
CA TYR A 11 18.95 24.73 -0.29
C TYR A 11 18.96 23.48 0.59
N PHE A 12 19.25 22.36 -0.03
CA PHE A 12 19.46 21.08 0.65
C PHE A 12 20.82 20.55 0.25
N MET A 13 21.69 20.30 1.24
CA MET A 13 22.95 19.60 0.99
C MET A 13 22.65 18.11 0.87
N PRO A 14 22.77 17.51 -0.32
CA PRO A 14 22.54 16.08 -0.48
C PRO A 14 23.57 15.30 0.34
N PRO A 15 23.19 14.15 0.92
CA PRO A 15 24.16 13.27 1.56
C PRO A 15 25.22 12.82 0.55
N GLU A 16 26.41 12.48 1.04
CA GLU A 16 27.52 11.96 0.21
C GLU A 16 27.20 10.55 -0.30
N VAL A 17 26.24 10.46 -1.21
CA VAL A 17 25.84 9.22 -1.88
C VAL A 17 25.97 9.36 -3.39
N THR A 18 26.32 8.27 -4.06
CA THR A 18 26.65 8.25 -5.50
C THR A 18 25.44 7.92 -6.38
N TYR A 19 24.23 7.93 -5.83
CA TYR A 19 23.01 7.62 -6.60
C TYR A 19 22.60 8.78 -7.51
N ASP A 20 22.28 8.49 -8.75
CA ASP A 20 21.91 9.50 -9.75
C ASP A 20 20.68 10.33 -9.39
N TRP A 21 19.73 9.75 -8.65
CA TRP A 21 18.53 10.45 -8.21
C TRP A 21 18.83 11.60 -7.21
N VAL A 22 19.95 11.51 -6.46
CA VAL A 22 20.39 12.58 -5.52
C VAL A 22 20.83 13.83 -6.26
N LYS A 23 21.29 13.69 -7.52
CA LYS A 23 21.79 14.78 -8.36
C LYS A 23 20.67 15.52 -9.10
N LYS A 24 19.43 15.03 -9.01
CA LYS A 24 18.28 15.65 -9.70
C LYS A 24 17.76 16.84 -8.91
N ASP A 25 17.55 17.95 -9.58
CA ASP A 25 16.95 19.15 -9.00
C ASP A 25 15.42 19.06 -8.82
N SER A 26 14.80 18.14 -9.54
CA SER A 26 13.34 17.98 -9.54
C SER A 26 12.92 16.56 -9.90
N ILE A 27 11.70 16.20 -9.51
CA ILE A 27 11.04 14.97 -9.94
C ILE A 27 10.48 15.18 -11.34
N GLU A 28 10.95 14.40 -12.31
CA GLU A 28 10.55 14.48 -13.72
C GLU A 28 9.33 13.61 -14.04
N LYS A 29 9.09 12.58 -13.24
CA LYS A 29 7.95 11.67 -13.35
C LYS A 29 7.20 11.62 -12.03
N PRO A 30 5.85 11.62 -12.06
CA PRO A 30 5.08 11.47 -10.83
C PRO A 30 5.43 10.14 -10.15
N PRO A 31 5.45 10.08 -8.81
CA PRO A 31 5.57 8.83 -8.08
C PRO A 31 4.33 7.96 -8.31
N ILE A 32 4.48 6.65 -8.14
CA ILE A 32 3.34 5.75 -8.04
C ILE A 32 2.67 5.99 -6.69
N TRP A 33 1.36 6.27 -6.72
CA TRP A 33 0.56 6.45 -5.52
C TRP A 33 0.09 5.11 -4.99
N CYS A 34 0.37 4.85 -3.70
CA CYS A 34 -0.20 3.74 -2.97
C CYS A 34 -1.34 4.24 -2.08
N SER A 35 -2.55 3.69 -2.24
CA SER A 35 -3.63 3.92 -1.28
C SER A 35 -3.37 3.08 -0.03
N VAL A 36 -3.48 3.72 1.13
CA VAL A 36 -3.39 3.06 2.45
C VAL A 36 -4.73 3.10 3.20
N ASP A 37 -5.79 3.50 2.54
CA ASP A 37 -7.11 3.71 3.14
C ASP A 37 -7.69 2.42 3.75
N LEU A 38 -7.56 1.29 3.04
CA LEU A 38 -8.06 -0.02 3.49
C LEU A 38 -7.28 -0.62 4.66
N ARG A 39 -6.06 -0.15 4.93
CA ARG A 39 -5.25 -0.57 6.07
C ARG A 39 -5.23 0.52 7.14
N ASP A 40 -4.52 1.61 6.91
CA ASP A 40 -4.29 2.67 7.91
C ASP A 40 -5.56 3.51 8.15
N GLY A 41 -6.24 3.87 7.07
CA GLY A 41 -7.53 4.56 7.15
C GLY A 41 -8.59 3.74 7.88
N ASN A 42 -8.75 2.47 7.50
CA ASN A 42 -9.68 1.57 8.17
C ASN A 42 -9.35 1.36 9.66
N GLN A 43 -8.06 1.29 10.00
CA GLN A 43 -7.60 1.13 11.38
C GLN A 43 -7.94 2.34 12.25
N ALA A 44 -8.10 3.52 11.67
CA ALA A 44 -8.47 4.75 12.37
C ALA A 44 -9.97 4.89 12.63
N LEU A 45 -10.81 4.04 12.02
CA LEU A 45 -12.25 4.06 12.22
C LEU A 45 -12.63 3.52 13.61
N ILE A 46 -13.66 4.11 14.22
CA ILE A 46 -14.25 3.62 15.49
C ILE A 46 -14.82 2.21 15.28
N GLU A 47 -15.53 2.02 14.15
CA GLU A 47 -16.01 0.73 13.68
C GLU A 47 -15.31 0.41 12.34
N PRO A 48 -14.32 -0.50 12.34
CA PRO A 48 -13.64 -0.91 11.13
C PRO A 48 -14.61 -1.53 10.12
N MET A 49 -14.34 -1.31 8.84
CA MET A 49 -15.14 -1.87 7.74
C MET A 49 -15.20 -3.40 7.79
N GLY A 50 -16.40 -3.94 7.54
CA GLY A 50 -16.61 -5.35 7.31
C GLY A 50 -16.13 -5.81 5.92
N LEU A 51 -16.27 -7.10 5.63
CA LEU A 51 -15.81 -7.70 4.37
C LEU A 51 -16.45 -7.04 3.14
N ASP A 52 -17.77 -6.87 3.13
CA ASP A 52 -18.48 -6.34 1.96
C ASP A 52 -18.12 -4.88 1.69
N GLU A 53 -18.02 -4.07 2.74
CA GLU A 53 -17.61 -2.67 2.65
C GLU A 53 -16.16 -2.55 2.11
N LYS A 54 -15.25 -3.41 2.56
CA LYS A 54 -13.87 -3.44 2.07
C LYS A 54 -13.80 -3.84 0.60
N LEU A 55 -14.63 -4.78 0.16
CA LEU A 55 -14.68 -5.19 -1.25
C LEU A 55 -15.18 -4.05 -2.15
N GLU A 56 -16.23 -3.36 -1.72
CA GLU A 56 -16.75 -2.19 -2.44
C GLU A 56 -15.71 -1.06 -2.50
N PHE A 57 -15.07 -0.77 -1.36
CA PHE A 57 -14.06 0.26 -1.28
C PHE A 57 -12.82 -0.07 -2.13
N PHE A 58 -12.39 -1.35 -2.16
CA PHE A 58 -11.31 -1.79 -3.03
C PHE A 58 -11.64 -1.54 -4.51
N GLN A 59 -12.86 -1.90 -4.95
CA GLN A 59 -13.29 -1.65 -6.32
C GLN A 59 -13.29 -0.16 -6.65
N MET A 60 -13.75 0.68 -5.73
CA MET A 60 -13.71 2.14 -5.89
C MET A 60 -12.28 2.68 -6.07
N LEU A 61 -11.31 2.18 -5.30
CA LEU A 61 -9.90 2.57 -5.45
C LEU A 61 -9.33 2.15 -6.81
N VAL A 62 -9.70 0.97 -7.29
CA VAL A 62 -9.34 0.50 -8.64
C VAL A 62 -9.95 1.41 -9.71
N ASP A 63 -11.21 1.79 -9.57
CA ASP A 63 -11.93 2.66 -10.53
C ASP A 63 -11.35 4.10 -10.56
N ILE A 64 -10.89 4.62 -9.41
CA ILE A 64 -10.15 5.89 -9.32
C ILE A 64 -8.81 5.80 -10.08
N GLY A 65 -8.23 4.61 -10.17
CA GLY A 65 -7.01 4.36 -10.93
C GLY A 65 -5.76 4.09 -10.09
N PHE A 66 -5.89 3.78 -8.80
CA PHE A 66 -4.74 3.37 -8.00
C PHE A 66 -4.12 2.08 -8.54
N LYS A 67 -2.78 2.05 -8.61
CA LYS A 67 -1.99 0.90 -9.09
C LYS A 67 -1.24 0.18 -7.98
N GLU A 68 -1.17 0.79 -6.80
CA GLU A 68 -0.72 0.15 -5.57
C GLU A 68 -1.75 0.39 -4.48
N ILE A 69 -2.17 -0.67 -3.79
CA ILE A 69 -3.20 -0.60 -2.74
C ILE A 69 -2.76 -1.45 -1.56
N GLU A 70 -2.52 -0.82 -0.40
CA GLU A 70 -2.28 -1.52 0.85
C GLU A 70 -3.63 -1.95 1.44
N VAL A 71 -3.94 -3.24 1.27
CA VAL A 71 -5.27 -3.79 1.54
C VAL A 71 -5.50 -4.13 3.01
N GLY A 72 -4.43 -4.33 3.79
CA GLY A 72 -4.59 -4.64 5.19
C GLY A 72 -3.40 -5.32 5.83
N PHE A 73 -3.64 -5.90 7.02
CA PHE A 73 -2.69 -6.70 7.77
C PHE A 73 -3.27 -8.12 7.99
N PRO A 74 -3.08 -9.04 7.04
CA PRO A 74 -3.78 -10.33 7.04
C PRO A 74 -3.53 -11.20 8.28
N ALA A 75 -2.43 -10.97 8.98
CA ALA A 75 -2.14 -11.69 10.22
C ALA A 75 -2.81 -11.09 11.46
N ALA A 76 -3.37 -9.88 11.37
CA ALA A 76 -3.94 -9.17 12.52
C ALA A 76 -5.34 -9.67 12.89
N SER A 77 -6.17 -10.00 11.91
CA SER A 77 -7.53 -10.49 12.14
C SER A 77 -8.01 -11.44 11.05
N GLU A 78 -9.08 -12.17 11.34
CA GLU A 78 -9.72 -13.05 10.37
C GLU A 78 -10.36 -12.26 9.22
N THR A 79 -10.99 -11.12 9.51
CA THR A 79 -11.57 -10.25 8.49
C THR A 79 -10.51 -9.80 7.46
N GLU A 80 -9.32 -9.40 7.93
CA GLU A 80 -8.22 -8.99 7.06
C GLU A 80 -7.72 -10.16 6.19
N TYR A 81 -7.63 -11.36 6.77
CA TYR A 81 -7.22 -12.56 6.05
C TYR A 81 -8.24 -12.94 4.98
N VAL A 82 -9.53 -13.05 5.36
CA VAL A 82 -10.62 -13.43 4.46
C VAL A 82 -10.80 -12.41 3.34
N PHE A 83 -10.66 -11.12 3.63
CA PHE A 83 -10.73 -10.06 2.62
C PHE A 83 -9.68 -10.26 1.53
N LEU A 84 -8.41 -10.41 1.89
CA LEU A 84 -7.34 -10.63 0.91
C LEU A 84 -7.54 -11.93 0.13
N ARG A 85 -7.91 -13.03 0.80
CA ARG A 85 -8.21 -14.28 0.12
C ARG A 85 -9.37 -14.14 -0.87
N THR A 86 -10.42 -13.41 -0.48
CA THR A 86 -11.57 -13.14 -1.37
C THR A 86 -11.16 -12.38 -2.62
N LEU A 87 -10.30 -11.35 -2.49
CA LEU A 87 -9.79 -10.61 -3.64
C LEU A 87 -9.04 -11.53 -4.64
N ILE A 88 -8.22 -12.43 -4.10
CA ILE A 88 -7.41 -13.35 -4.91
C ILE A 88 -8.26 -14.46 -5.53
N GLU A 89 -9.06 -15.16 -4.73
CA GLU A 89 -9.84 -16.33 -5.14
C GLU A 89 -10.97 -15.99 -6.11
N LYS A 90 -11.56 -14.81 -5.97
CA LYS A 90 -12.57 -14.30 -6.91
C LYS A 90 -11.98 -13.52 -8.09
N ASN A 91 -10.65 -13.47 -8.19
CA ASN A 91 -9.92 -12.76 -9.25
C ASN A 91 -10.37 -11.30 -9.43
N LEU A 92 -10.50 -10.58 -8.30
CA LEU A 92 -10.95 -9.18 -8.28
C LEU A 92 -9.81 -8.18 -8.45
N ILE A 93 -8.55 -8.65 -8.45
CA ILE A 93 -7.36 -7.80 -8.58
C ILE A 93 -7.00 -7.66 -10.06
N PRO A 94 -7.05 -6.44 -10.64
CA PRO A 94 -6.60 -6.22 -12.01
C PRO A 94 -5.12 -6.55 -12.21
N ASP A 95 -4.74 -6.96 -13.40
CA ASP A 95 -3.36 -7.38 -13.72
C ASP A 95 -2.31 -6.26 -13.56
N ASP A 96 -2.74 -5.01 -13.60
CA ASP A 96 -1.89 -3.83 -13.44
C ASP A 96 -1.90 -3.23 -12.03
N VAL A 97 -2.62 -3.86 -11.09
CA VAL A 97 -2.67 -3.47 -9.67
C VAL A 97 -1.74 -4.35 -8.84
N THR A 98 -0.96 -3.72 -7.99
CA THR A 98 -0.09 -4.38 -6.99
C THR A 98 -0.75 -4.31 -5.62
N ILE A 99 -0.89 -5.43 -4.96
CA ILE A 99 -1.41 -5.52 -3.59
C ILE A 99 -0.27 -5.34 -2.60
N GLN A 100 -0.45 -4.47 -1.62
CA GLN A 100 0.47 -4.35 -0.50
C GLN A 100 -0.19 -4.84 0.79
N VAL A 101 0.57 -5.55 1.60
CA VAL A 101 0.15 -6.02 2.92
C VAL A 101 1.18 -5.62 3.98
N LEU A 102 0.68 -5.18 5.14
CA LEU A 102 1.53 -4.95 6.30
C LEU A 102 1.86 -6.27 6.98
N THR A 103 3.08 -6.44 7.46
CA THR A 103 3.49 -7.56 8.30
C THR A 103 4.52 -7.15 9.34
N GLN A 104 4.42 -7.70 10.54
CA GLN A 104 5.40 -7.50 11.60
C GLN A 104 6.58 -8.46 11.41
N ALA A 105 7.80 -8.02 11.77
CA ALA A 105 9.03 -8.82 11.70
C ALA A 105 9.06 -9.96 12.76
N ARG A 106 8.08 -10.88 12.68
CA ARG A 106 7.99 -12.11 13.48
C ARG A 106 7.67 -13.28 12.56
N GLU A 107 8.37 -14.37 12.71
CA GLU A 107 8.29 -15.52 11.79
C GLU A 107 6.87 -16.01 11.53
N HIS A 108 6.07 -16.25 12.58
CA HIS A 108 4.69 -16.75 12.43
C HIS A 108 3.77 -15.73 11.73
N ILE A 109 3.98 -14.42 11.96
CA ILE A 109 3.24 -13.34 11.30
C ILE A 109 3.60 -13.28 9.81
N ILE A 110 4.89 -13.33 9.50
CA ILE A 110 5.39 -13.35 8.12
C ILE A 110 4.82 -14.57 7.38
N ARG A 111 4.90 -15.76 7.96
CA ARG A 111 4.35 -16.98 7.35
C ARG A 111 2.84 -16.86 7.05
N LYS A 112 2.06 -16.31 7.99
CA LYS A 112 0.61 -16.08 7.78
C LYS A 112 0.34 -15.07 6.68
N SER A 113 1.15 -14.00 6.59
CA SER A 113 1.01 -12.99 5.52
C SER A 113 1.31 -13.59 4.14
N PHE A 114 2.36 -14.41 4.02
CA PHE A 114 2.66 -15.11 2.77
C PHE A 114 1.59 -16.15 2.39
N ALA A 115 1.06 -16.88 3.36
CA ALA A 115 -0.05 -17.81 3.11
C ALA A 115 -1.30 -17.05 2.60
N ALA A 116 -1.57 -15.86 3.14
CA ALA A 116 -2.68 -15.03 2.67
C ALA A 116 -2.47 -14.51 1.23
N LEU A 117 -1.21 -14.31 0.81
CA LEU A 117 -0.86 -13.84 -0.53
C LEU A 117 -0.76 -14.96 -1.58
N GLU A 118 -0.91 -16.22 -1.20
CA GLU A 118 -0.79 -17.34 -2.14
C GLU A 118 -1.73 -17.17 -3.33
N GLY A 119 -1.17 -17.22 -4.55
CA GLY A 119 -1.90 -16.98 -5.80
C GLY A 119 -2.01 -15.51 -6.24
N CYS A 120 -1.53 -14.56 -5.44
CA CYS A 120 -1.46 -13.16 -5.85
C CYS A 120 -0.35 -12.95 -6.89
N LYS A 121 -0.69 -12.30 -8.02
CA LYS A 121 0.25 -12.10 -9.15
C LYS A 121 1.35 -11.08 -8.84
N LYS A 122 0.99 -9.98 -8.16
CA LYS A 122 1.91 -8.89 -7.82
C LYS A 122 1.64 -8.43 -6.39
N SER A 123 2.63 -8.54 -5.53
CA SER A 123 2.48 -8.13 -4.15
C SER A 123 3.74 -7.46 -3.59
N VAL A 124 3.51 -6.55 -2.65
CA VAL A 124 4.52 -5.95 -1.79
C VAL A 124 4.24 -6.36 -0.35
N VAL A 125 5.25 -6.85 0.33
CA VAL A 125 5.18 -7.14 1.77
C VAL A 125 5.87 -6.00 2.50
N HIS A 126 5.06 -5.15 3.14
CA HIS A 126 5.52 -4.04 3.94
C HIS A 126 5.90 -4.53 5.34
N LEU A 127 7.20 -4.79 5.52
CA LEU A 127 7.73 -5.30 6.77
C LEU A 127 8.07 -4.16 7.73
N TYR A 128 7.56 -4.23 8.96
CA TYR A 128 7.98 -3.33 10.02
C TYR A 128 8.53 -4.08 11.24
N ASN A 129 9.45 -3.42 11.93
CA ASN A 129 9.94 -3.85 13.23
C ASN A 129 9.68 -2.72 14.23
N SER A 130 8.95 -3.00 15.31
CA SER A 130 8.78 -2.01 16.37
C SER A 130 10.07 -1.97 17.20
N THR A 131 10.59 -0.80 17.37
CA THR A 131 11.72 -0.47 18.25
C THR A 131 11.25 -0.27 19.67
#